data_d5de8565271b8d5d487852ac05986129
#
_entry.id   d5de8565271b8d5d487852ac05986129
#
_cell.length_a   1.000
_cell.length_b   1.000
_cell.length_c   1.000
_cell.angle_alpha   90.00
_cell.angle_beta   90.00
_cell.angle_gamma   90.00
#
_symmetry.space_group_name_H-M   'P 1'
#
loop_
_entity.id
_entity.type
_entity.pdbx_description
1 polymer ?
#
loop_
_entity_poly.entity_id
_entity_poly.type
_entity_poly.pdbx_seq_one_letter_code
_entity_poly.pdbx_strand_id
1 'polypeptide(L)'
;MNEIIDKIYRYIEQNNMLADCERVVVGLSGGADSVCLLMVLKGYIERRHLQTELCAVHVNHGIRQEAGDDEEFARALCERIGVEFMAYHIDAAGLAKQLGMSVEEAGRKERYRIFNEACKGRNARIAVAHHMNDQAETVLMNLSRGTSLKGIGGIRPVRDSIIRPLLSVTRAEVEEVLKDFNQPYVTDATNLCNDYTRNSLRNVVIPYMTEKVNAHTVENIADAAEELQKNFDFIEAEAKKAYDKHVYVGDTVVLRLYGEEFAGLHEVIRKRVIYKAIHAFTQTAKDIYKVHVNAVDELIRKQVGSSADICYGLCAVKGYEDITIRRKNVASRTQVSSDLMHVLTPQELKRLNSGAVSYTHLTLPTILRV
;
A
#
# COMPACT_ATOMS: atom_id res chain seq x y z
N MET A 1 35.34 6.44 7.62
CA MET A 1 34.18 6.22 6.73
C MET A 1 33.05 7.02 7.31
N ASN A 2 32.23 7.66 6.51
CA ASN A 2 31.14 8.51 7.00
C ASN A 2 30.08 7.64 7.72
N GLU A 3 29.78 7.93 8.99
CA GLU A 3 28.80 7.19 9.81
C GLU A 3 27.41 7.16 9.18
N ILE A 4 27.05 8.21 8.43
CA ILE A 4 25.80 8.34 7.72
C ILE A 4 25.68 7.28 6.60
N ILE A 5 26.75 7.07 5.83
CA ILE A 5 26.79 6.06 4.77
C ILE A 5 26.64 4.64 5.37
N ASP A 6 27.30 4.37 6.48
CA ASP A 6 27.18 3.08 7.17
C ASP A 6 25.78 2.87 7.76
N LYS A 7 25.10 3.94 8.19
CA LYS A 7 23.69 3.93 8.63
C LYS A 7 22.79 3.53 7.45
N ILE A 8 22.98 4.13 6.26
CA ILE A 8 22.20 3.79 5.06
C ILE A 8 22.46 2.33 4.64
N TYR A 9 23.72 1.88 4.65
CA TYR A 9 24.07 0.51 4.27
C TYR A 9 23.42 -0.53 5.19
N ARG A 10 23.48 -0.30 6.50
CA ARG A 10 22.76 -1.16 7.47
C ARG A 10 21.26 -1.17 7.23
N TYR A 11 20.68 -0.02 6.86
CA TYR A 11 19.24 0.06 6.57
C TYR A 11 18.85 -0.71 5.31
N ILE A 12 19.69 -0.69 4.26
CA ILE A 12 19.52 -1.51 3.05
C ILE A 12 19.51 -3.01 3.43
N GLU A 13 20.44 -3.43 4.29
CA GLU A 13 20.59 -4.82 4.72
C GLU A 13 19.43 -5.28 5.60
N GLN A 14 19.07 -4.50 6.61
CA GLN A 14 17.96 -4.81 7.54
C GLN A 14 16.61 -4.97 6.82
N ASN A 15 16.41 -4.24 5.73
CA ASN A 15 15.19 -4.29 4.95
C ASN A 15 15.30 -5.18 3.69
N ASN A 16 16.38 -5.93 3.51
CA ASN A 16 16.62 -6.82 2.37
C ASN A 16 16.35 -6.13 1.01
N MET A 17 16.74 -4.86 0.87
CA MET A 17 16.33 -4.05 -0.28
C MET A 17 16.91 -4.54 -1.61
N LEU A 18 18.12 -5.12 -1.59
CA LEU A 18 18.84 -5.59 -2.76
C LEU A 18 19.09 -7.12 -2.77
N ALA A 19 18.36 -7.88 -1.95
CA ALA A 19 18.47 -9.34 -1.95
C ALA A 19 18.04 -9.88 -3.33
N ASP A 20 18.91 -10.71 -3.93
CA ASP A 20 18.71 -11.36 -5.24
C ASP A 20 18.37 -10.38 -6.40
N CYS A 21 18.72 -9.10 -6.25
CA CYS A 21 18.40 -8.06 -7.20
C CYS A 21 19.40 -8.03 -8.36
N GLU A 22 18.92 -8.24 -9.59
CA GLU A 22 19.76 -8.19 -10.80
C GLU A 22 19.96 -6.75 -11.30
N ARG A 23 18.99 -5.86 -11.07
CA ARG A 23 19.02 -4.48 -11.56
C ARG A 23 18.35 -3.51 -10.60
N VAL A 24 18.97 -2.36 -10.37
CA VAL A 24 18.37 -1.23 -9.66
C VAL A 24 18.16 -0.07 -10.61
N VAL A 25 16.91 0.39 -10.72
CA VAL A 25 16.53 1.58 -11.47
C VAL A 25 16.38 2.74 -10.50
N VAL A 26 17.27 3.74 -10.60
CA VAL A 26 17.24 4.95 -9.76
C VAL A 26 16.54 6.07 -10.48
N GLY A 27 15.49 6.65 -9.88
CA GLY A 27 14.88 7.88 -10.37
C GLY A 27 15.81 9.07 -10.08
N LEU A 28 16.48 9.60 -11.11
CA LEU A 28 17.46 10.67 -11.02
C LEU A 28 16.88 11.98 -11.55
N SER A 29 16.55 12.92 -10.66
CA SER A 29 16.07 14.26 -11.03
C SER A 29 17.17 15.33 -11.12
N GLY A 30 18.40 15.02 -10.72
CA GLY A 30 19.50 15.98 -10.59
C GLY A 30 19.55 16.67 -9.21
N GLY A 31 18.47 16.67 -8.45
CA GLY A 31 18.43 17.23 -7.09
C GLY A 31 19.20 16.39 -6.08
N ALA A 32 19.56 17.01 -4.94
CA ALA A 32 20.43 16.43 -3.91
C ALA A 32 20.05 15.02 -3.49
N ASP A 33 18.76 14.77 -3.20
CA ASP A 33 18.30 13.46 -2.71
C ASP A 33 18.54 12.35 -3.75
N SER A 34 18.22 12.62 -5.02
CA SER A 34 18.38 11.64 -6.09
C SER A 34 19.85 11.39 -6.45
N VAL A 35 20.68 12.43 -6.37
CA VAL A 35 22.13 12.32 -6.59
C VAL A 35 22.76 11.55 -5.45
N CYS A 36 22.43 11.86 -4.20
CA CYS A 36 22.91 11.11 -3.03
C CYS A 36 22.53 9.64 -3.12
N LEU A 37 21.25 9.34 -3.45
CA LEU A 37 20.78 7.97 -3.62
C LEU A 37 21.61 7.19 -4.64
N LEU A 38 21.88 7.80 -5.80
CA LEU A 38 22.68 7.18 -6.87
C LEU A 38 24.11 6.87 -6.39
N MET A 39 24.76 7.85 -5.76
CA MET A 39 26.14 7.71 -5.27
C MET A 39 26.26 6.64 -4.19
N VAL A 40 25.32 6.65 -3.23
CA VAL A 40 25.29 5.68 -2.11
C VAL A 40 25.03 4.26 -2.61
N LEU A 41 24.08 4.08 -3.54
CA LEU A 41 23.78 2.75 -4.11
C LEU A 41 24.96 2.21 -4.93
N LYS A 42 25.63 3.07 -5.73
CA LYS A 42 26.85 2.68 -6.43
C LYS A 42 27.93 2.20 -5.47
N GLY A 43 28.23 3.00 -4.44
CA GLY A 43 29.21 2.64 -3.42
C GLY A 43 28.83 1.37 -2.64
N TYR A 44 27.54 1.14 -2.37
CA TYR A 44 27.06 -0.09 -1.73
C TYR A 44 27.32 -1.32 -2.60
N ILE A 45 26.92 -1.27 -3.89
CA ILE A 45 27.07 -2.37 -4.86
C ILE A 45 28.55 -2.73 -5.00
N GLU A 46 29.42 -1.73 -5.17
CA GLU A 46 30.87 -1.92 -5.28
C GLU A 46 31.48 -2.53 -4.01
N ARG A 47 31.14 -1.97 -2.85
CA ARG A 47 31.68 -2.42 -1.56
C ARG A 47 31.24 -3.85 -1.19
N ARG A 48 30.03 -4.24 -1.58
CA ARG A 48 29.48 -5.59 -1.34
C ARG A 48 29.77 -6.56 -2.48
N HIS A 49 30.50 -6.11 -3.51
CA HIS A 49 30.82 -6.90 -4.71
C HIS A 49 29.57 -7.56 -5.34
N LEU A 50 28.45 -6.82 -5.35
CA LEU A 50 27.20 -7.34 -5.92
C LEU A 50 27.27 -7.30 -7.46
N GLN A 51 26.67 -8.31 -8.10
CA GLN A 51 26.52 -8.35 -9.57
C GLN A 51 25.27 -7.60 -10.05
N THR A 52 24.77 -6.68 -9.23
CA THR A 52 23.58 -5.89 -9.50
C THR A 52 23.92 -4.74 -10.44
N GLU A 53 23.23 -4.65 -11.57
CA GLU A 53 23.35 -3.53 -12.50
C GLU A 53 22.68 -2.27 -11.93
N LEU A 54 23.30 -1.13 -12.03
CA LEU A 54 22.75 0.16 -11.64
C LEU A 54 22.41 0.98 -12.88
N CYS A 55 21.16 1.43 -12.99
CA CYS A 55 20.66 2.28 -14.07
C CYS A 55 19.98 3.52 -13.50
N ALA A 56 20.32 4.69 -14.00
CA ALA A 56 19.68 5.95 -13.66
C ALA A 56 18.64 6.32 -14.74
N VAL A 57 17.44 6.64 -14.33
CA VAL A 57 16.35 7.07 -15.21
C VAL A 57 15.95 8.50 -14.86
N HIS A 58 16.14 9.40 -15.81
CA HIS A 58 15.68 10.78 -15.75
C HIS A 58 14.35 10.91 -16.50
N VAL A 59 13.34 11.55 -15.88
CA VAL A 59 12.06 11.83 -16.50
C VAL A 59 11.85 13.33 -16.56
N ASN A 60 11.97 13.87 -17.75
CA ASN A 60 11.71 15.28 -18.06
C ASN A 60 10.21 15.48 -18.29
N HIS A 61 9.57 16.29 -17.46
CA HIS A 61 8.14 16.53 -17.48
C HIS A 61 7.68 17.58 -18.50
N GLY A 62 8.60 18.22 -19.21
CA GLY A 62 8.30 19.25 -20.21
C GLY A 62 7.69 20.55 -19.66
N ILE A 63 7.78 20.76 -18.33
CA ILE A 63 7.09 21.89 -17.67
C ILE A 63 7.97 23.13 -17.59
N ARG A 64 9.30 23.00 -17.67
CA ARG A 64 10.28 24.09 -17.49
C ARG A 64 11.24 24.19 -18.65
N GLN A 65 11.69 25.41 -18.92
CA GLN A 65 12.72 25.70 -19.92
C GLN A 65 14.11 25.18 -19.49
N GLU A 66 14.35 25.12 -18.17
CA GLU A 66 15.60 24.64 -17.54
C GLU A 66 15.70 23.11 -17.43
N ALA A 67 14.66 22.38 -17.82
CA ALA A 67 14.62 20.92 -17.71
C ALA A 67 15.67 20.21 -18.62
N GLY A 68 16.23 20.92 -19.60
CA GLY A 68 17.35 20.45 -20.43
C GLY A 68 18.66 20.42 -19.67
N ASP A 69 18.93 21.45 -18.86
CA ASP A 69 20.15 21.56 -18.04
C ASP A 69 20.20 20.49 -16.96
N ASP A 70 19.02 20.17 -16.36
CA ASP A 70 18.88 19.09 -15.37
C ASP A 70 19.20 17.72 -15.98
N GLU A 71 18.75 17.46 -17.20
CA GLU A 71 19.03 16.22 -17.92
C GLU A 71 20.52 16.11 -18.29
N GLU A 72 21.13 17.20 -18.79
CA GLU A 72 22.54 17.23 -19.15
C GLU A 72 23.43 17.00 -17.91
N PHE A 73 23.11 17.65 -16.80
CA PHE A 73 23.76 17.39 -15.51
C PHE A 73 23.66 15.93 -15.09
N ALA A 74 22.47 15.34 -15.15
CA ALA A 74 22.25 13.95 -14.77
C ALA A 74 23.01 12.97 -15.68
N ARG A 75 23.06 13.25 -16.99
CA ARG A 75 23.82 12.50 -18.01
C ARG A 75 25.31 12.55 -17.72
N ALA A 76 25.87 13.76 -17.57
CA ALA A 76 27.30 13.96 -17.30
C ALA A 76 27.71 13.31 -15.97
N LEU A 77 26.87 13.34 -14.94
CA LEU A 77 27.11 12.62 -13.69
C LEU A 77 27.22 11.12 -13.94
N CYS A 78 26.26 10.53 -14.63
CA CYS A 78 26.23 9.08 -14.90
C CYS A 78 27.42 8.62 -15.74
N GLU A 79 27.79 9.37 -16.78
CA GLU A 79 28.97 9.11 -17.60
C GLU A 79 30.24 9.11 -16.76
N ARG A 80 30.42 10.11 -15.91
CA ARG A 80 31.58 10.24 -15.02
C ARG A 80 31.72 9.07 -14.04
N ILE A 81 30.61 8.55 -13.51
CA ILE A 81 30.64 7.47 -12.52
C ILE A 81 30.43 6.09 -13.14
N GLY A 82 30.28 5.99 -14.47
CA GLY A 82 30.09 4.72 -15.18
C GLY A 82 28.77 4.01 -14.88
N VAL A 83 27.67 4.76 -14.81
CA VAL A 83 26.31 4.24 -14.60
C VAL A 83 25.49 4.40 -15.88
N GLU A 84 24.73 3.37 -16.26
CA GLU A 84 23.80 3.45 -17.39
C GLU A 84 22.77 4.57 -17.17
N PHE A 85 22.54 5.41 -18.19
CA PHE A 85 21.64 6.55 -18.13
C PHE A 85 20.55 6.45 -19.21
N MET A 86 19.31 6.63 -18.80
CA MET A 86 18.15 6.71 -19.68
C MET A 86 17.38 8.01 -19.42
N ALA A 87 17.08 8.76 -20.48
CA ALA A 87 16.23 9.95 -20.40
C ALA A 87 14.89 9.74 -21.13
N TYR A 88 13.82 10.20 -20.52
CA TYR A 88 12.47 10.14 -21.07
C TYR A 88 11.80 11.50 -20.97
N HIS A 89 11.11 11.89 -22.04
CA HIS A 89 10.37 13.13 -22.12
C HIS A 89 8.86 12.83 -22.10
N ILE A 90 8.11 13.49 -21.24
CA ILE A 90 6.67 13.28 -21.09
C ILE A 90 5.92 14.62 -21.15
N ASP A 91 4.77 14.63 -21.82
CA ASP A 91 3.80 15.73 -21.74
C ASP A 91 2.85 15.49 -20.55
N ALA A 92 3.28 15.90 -19.35
CA ALA A 92 2.49 15.74 -18.13
C ALA A 92 1.16 16.52 -18.18
N ALA A 93 1.13 17.67 -18.86
CA ALA A 93 -0.08 18.51 -18.98
C ALA A 93 -1.11 17.87 -19.93
N GLY A 94 -0.66 17.34 -21.06
CA GLY A 94 -1.52 16.60 -22.00
C GLY A 94 -2.10 15.33 -21.37
N LEU A 95 -1.27 14.57 -20.69
CA LEU A 95 -1.70 13.36 -19.92
C LEU A 95 -2.72 13.69 -18.83
N ALA A 96 -2.53 14.77 -18.10
CA ALA A 96 -3.46 15.22 -17.05
C ALA A 96 -4.86 15.50 -17.62
N LYS A 97 -4.93 16.20 -18.75
CA LYS A 97 -6.18 16.46 -19.46
C LYS A 97 -6.85 15.18 -19.95
N GLN A 98 -6.08 14.27 -20.52
CA GLN A 98 -6.59 13.01 -21.06
C GLN A 98 -7.15 12.10 -19.97
N LEU A 99 -6.49 12.05 -18.80
CA LEU A 99 -6.84 11.15 -17.69
C LEU A 99 -7.80 11.78 -16.66
N GLY A 100 -8.10 13.08 -16.77
CA GLY A 100 -8.97 13.79 -15.82
C GLY A 100 -8.39 13.88 -14.40
N MET A 101 -7.07 14.07 -14.28
CA MET A 101 -6.35 14.14 -13.00
C MET A 101 -5.43 15.37 -12.93
N SER A 102 -4.80 15.62 -11.78
CA SER A 102 -3.83 16.70 -11.65
C SER A 102 -2.56 16.42 -12.47
N VAL A 103 -1.84 17.49 -12.88
CA VAL A 103 -0.56 17.38 -13.62
C VAL A 103 0.48 16.60 -12.81
N GLU A 104 0.52 16.82 -11.50
CA GLU A 104 1.41 16.12 -10.57
C GLU A 104 1.10 14.61 -10.53
N GLU A 105 -0.19 14.25 -10.43
CA GLU A 105 -0.63 12.85 -10.38
C GLU A 105 -0.36 12.14 -11.72
N ALA A 106 -0.64 12.81 -12.85
CA ALA A 106 -0.35 12.29 -14.18
C ALA A 106 1.15 12.07 -14.39
N GLY A 107 1.97 13.06 -14.06
CA GLY A 107 3.44 12.95 -14.11
C GLY A 107 3.98 11.86 -13.22
N ARG A 108 3.44 11.72 -12.00
CA ARG A 108 3.80 10.63 -11.08
C ARG A 108 3.44 9.25 -11.65
N LYS A 109 2.24 9.08 -12.18
CA LYS A 109 1.78 7.82 -12.78
C LYS A 109 2.67 7.40 -13.95
N GLU A 110 2.98 8.35 -14.85
CA GLU A 110 3.81 8.08 -16.02
C GLU A 110 5.27 7.77 -15.62
N ARG A 111 5.83 8.48 -14.65
CA ARG A 111 7.16 8.18 -14.09
C ARG A 111 7.26 6.73 -13.62
N TYR A 112 6.29 6.24 -12.84
CA TYR A 112 6.30 4.86 -12.39
C TYR A 112 6.08 3.86 -13.53
N ARG A 113 5.33 4.21 -14.57
CA ARG A 113 5.19 3.39 -15.77
C ARG A 113 6.56 3.21 -16.46
N ILE A 114 7.30 4.31 -16.61
CA ILE A 114 8.65 4.31 -17.20
C ILE A 114 9.61 3.47 -16.34
N PHE A 115 9.62 3.65 -15.02
CA PHE A 115 10.48 2.87 -14.13
C PHE A 115 10.17 1.37 -14.20
N ASN A 116 8.89 0.99 -14.24
CA ASN A 116 8.49 -0.40 -14.40
C ASN A 116 8.90 -0.96 -15.77
N GLU A 117 8.86 -0.16 -16.83
CA GLU A 117 9.34 -0.56 -18.15
C GLU A 117 10.86 -0.84 -18.13
N ALA A 118 11.64 0.01 -17.48
CA ALA A 118 13.09 -0.18 -17.30
C ALA A 118 13.45 -1.42 -16.44
N CYS A 119 12.50 -1.94 -15.68
CA CYS A 119 12.64 -3.13 -14.85
C CYS A 119 12.23 -4.44 -15.57
N LYS A 120 11.61 -4.39 -16.76
CA LYS A 120 11.06 -5.58 -17.40
C LYS A 120 12.07 -6.68 -17.68
N GLY A 121 11.63 -7.91 -17.47
CA GLY A 121 12.40 -9.12 -17.79
C GLY A 121 13.53 -9.45 -16.81
N ARG A 122 13.62 -8.73 -15.66
CA ARG A 122 14.67 -8.90 -14.65
C ARG A 122 14.08 -8.87 -13.25
N ASN A 123 14.77 -9.49 -12.29
CA ASN A 123 14.48 -9.25 -10.87
C ASN A 123 15.05 -7.89 -10.48
N ALA A 124 14.23 -6.83 -10.66
CA ALA A 124 14.67 -5.46 -10.53
C ALA A 124 13.99 -4.71 -9.39
N ARG A 125 14.68 -3.70 -8.85
CA ARG A 125 14.16 -2.76 -7.86
C ARG A 125 14.15 -1.34 -8.41
N ILE A 126 13.16 -0.56 -7.99
CA ILE A 126 13.04 0.88 -8.27
C ILE A 126 13.46 1.63 -7.02
N ALA A 127 14.57 2.33 -7.06
CA ALA A 127 15.04 3.13 -5.94
C ALA A 127 14.55 4.59 -6.08
N VAL A 128 13.88 5.08 -5.02
CA VAL A 128 13.38 6.46 -4.95
C VAL A 128 13.94 7.16 -3.71
N ALA A 129 14.29 8.42 -3.87
CA ALA A 129 15.07 9.20 -2.92
C ALA A 129 14.21 9.87 -1.82
N HIS A 130 13.24 9.13 -1.24
CA HIS A 130 12.54 9.61 -0.05
C HIS A 130 13.46 9.49 1.16
N HIS A 131 13.49 10.53 1.98
CA HIS A 131 14.28 10.62 3.20
C HIS A 131 13.39 10.79 4.45
N MET A 132 13.99 10.86 5.63
CA MET A 132 13.29 10.89 6.92
C MET A 132 12.33 12.10 7.06
N ASN A 133 12.68 13.27 6.51
CA ASN A 133 11.78 14.42 6.53
C ASN A 133 10.51 14.18 5.68
N ASP A 134 10.61 13.46 4.53
CA ASP A 134 9.44 13.06 3.76
C ASP A 134 8.51 12.12 4.55
N GLN A 135 9.09 11.27 5.41
CA GLN A 135 8.33 10.44 6.34
C GLN A 135 7.54 11.30 7.32
N ALA A 136 8.19 12.27 7.97
CA ALA A 136 7.55 13.17 8.92
C ALA A 136 6.42 13.98 8.25
N GLU A 137 6.67 14.55 7.05
CA GLU A 137 5.65 15.24 6.26
C GLU A 137 4.44 14.33 5.98
N THR A 138 4.69 13.09 5.57
CA THR A 138 3.64 12.12 5.21
C THR A 138 2.82 11.72 6.44
N VAL A 139 3.46 11.46 7.57
CA VAL A 139 2.80 11.12 8.83
C VAL A 139 1.89 12.26 9.29
N LEU A 140 2.40 13.50 9.35
CA LEU A 140 1.63 14.66 9.77
C LEU A 140 0.47 14.95 8.83
N MET A 141 0.69 14.84 7.51
CA MET A 141 -0.37 15.03 6.52
C MET A 141 -1.47 13.96 6.67
N ASN A 142 -1.10 12.71 6.89
CA ASN A 142 -2.06 11.62 7.07
C ASN A 142 -2.85 11.77 8.38
N LEU A 143 -2.20 12.15 9.47
CA LEU A 143 -2.86 12.46 10.75
C LEU A 143 -3.89 13.58 10.59
N SER A 144 -3.52 14.68 9.92
CA SER A 144 -4.40 15.82 9.69
C SER A 144 -5.64 15.50 8.84
N ARG A 145 -5.51 14.53 7.93
CA ARG A 145 -6.63 14.06 7.08
C ARG A 145 -7.51 13.01 7.74
N GLY A 146 -7.11 12.49 8.89
CA GLY A 146 -7.74 11.34 9.53
C GLY A 146 -7.44 10.05 8.77
N THR A 147 -6.71 9.15 9.39
CA THR A 147 -6.28 7.91 8.74
C THR A 147 -6.31 6.73 9.71
N SER A 148 -6.20 5.52 9.17
CA SER A 148 -6.02 4.31 9.95
C SER A 148 -4.55 4.11 10.36
N LEU A 149 -4.29 3.10 11.22
CA LEU A 149 -2.95 2.72 11.64
C LEU A 149 -1.98 2.54 10.45
N LYS A 150 -2.46 1.94 9.35
CA LYS A 150 -1.69 1.79 8.11
C LYS A 150 -1.20 3.13 7.53
N GLY A 151 -2.04 4.15 7.56
CA GLY A 151 -1.68 5.45 7.00
C GLY A 151 -0.76 6.25 7.91
N ILE A 152 -0.90 6.13 9.26
CA ILE A 152 0.01 6.77 10.22
C ILE A 152 1.42 6.20 10.09
N GLY A 153 1.58 4.91 9.77
CA GLY A 153 2.89 4.31 9.48
C GLY A 153 3.64 4.95 8.29
N GLY A 154 2.99 5.83 7.52
CA GLY A 154 3.65 6.65 6.50
C GLY A 154 4.25 5.86 5.33
N ILE A 155 5.47 6.23 4.96
CA ILE A 155 6.22 5.66 3.84
C ILE A 155 6.93 4.39 4.30
N ARG A 156 6.78 3.28 3.55
CA ARG A 156 7.48 2.02 3.85
C ARG A 156 8.87 1.99 3.21
N PRO A 157 9.88 1.38 3.88
CA PRO A 157 11.21 1.16 3.31
C PRO A 157 11.17 0.41 1.99
N VAL A 158 10.37 -0.66 1.95
CA VAL A 158 10.12 -1.49 0.78
C VAL A 158 8.62 -1.59 0.54
N ARG A 159 8.19 -1.40 -0.72
CA ARG A 159 6.82 -1.66 -1.16
C ARG A 159 6.82 -2.20 -2.58
N ASP A 160 6.45 -3.45 -2.74
CA ASP A 160 6.52 -4.17 -4.01
C ASP A 160 7.98 -4.15 -4.55
N SER A 161 8.21 -3.62 -5.74
CA SER A 161 9.54 -3.42 -6.31
C SER A 161 10.24 -2.13 -5.88
N ILE A 162 9.57 -1.27 -5.11
CA ILE A 162 10.10 0.06 -4.76
C ILE A 162 10.86 0.00 -3.44
N ILE A 163 12.10 0.51 -3.45
CA ILE A 163 12.98 0.63 -2.28
C ILE A 163 13.30 2.10 -1.98
N ARG A 164 13.60 2.41 -0.71
CA ARG A 164 13.88 3.76 -0.23
C ARG A 164 15.05 3.79 0.74
N PRO A 165 16.27 3.65 0.22
CA PRO A 165 17.47 3.58 1.05
C PRO A 165 17.70 4.79 1.95
N LEU A 166 17.33 6.00 1.50
CA LEU A 166 17.53 7.23 2.25
C LEU A 166 16.49 7.50 3.34
N LEU A 167 15.49 6.63 3.51
CA LEU A 167 14.44 6.84 4.50
C LEU A 167 14.97 6.83 5.95
N SER A 168 16.15 6.25 6.16
CA SER A 168 16.87 6.23 7.45
C SER A 168 17.59 7.53 7.80
N VAL A 169 17.75 8.47 6.87
CA VAL A 169 18.55 9.69 7.05
C VAL A 169 17.73 10.93 6.83
N THR A 170 18.12 12.03 7.48
CA THR A 170 17.52 13.35 7.33
C THR A 170 18.02 14.05 6.06
N ARG A 171 17.34 15.10 5.65
CA ARG A 171 17.78 15.97 4.54
C ARG A 171 19.15 16.57 4.79
N ALA A 172 19.45 16.98 6.03
CA ALA A 172 20.75 17.53 6.41
C ALA A 172 21.86 16.48 6.25
N GLU A 173 21.62 15.24 6.69
CA GLU A 173 22.56 14.12 6.51
C GLU A 173 22.80 13.81 5.01
N VAL A 174 21.77 13.91 4.15
CA VAL A 174 21.90 13.75 2.69
C VAL A 174 22.85 14.81 2.11
N GLU A 175 22.71 16.07 2.51
CA GLU A 175 23.56 17.17 2.06
C GLU A 175 25.01 17.04 2.57
N GLU A 176 25.18 16.53 3.79
CA GLU A 176 26.50 16.23 4.36
C GLU A 176 27.21 15.13 3.56
N VAL A 177 26.53 14.04 3.20
CA VAL A 177 27.08 12.98 2.35
C VAL A 177 27.52 13.52 1.00
N LEU A 178 26.74 14.39 0.36
CA LEU A 178 27.10 14.99 -0.92
C LEU A 178 28.31 15.92 -0.81
N LYS A 179 28.42 16.67 0.30
CA LYS A 179 29.57 17.50 0.59
C LYS A 179 30.83 16.66 0.75
N ASP A 180 30.77 15.53 1.45
CA ASP A 180 31.90 14.62 1.62
C ASP A 180 32.35 14.01 0.29
N PHE A 181 31.39 13.71 -0.61
CA PHE A 181 31.70 13.27 -1.97
C PHE A 181 32.19 14.41 -2.89
N ASN A 182 32.17 15.66 -2.42
CA ASN A 182 32.39 16.86 -3.25
C ASN A 182 31.53 16.83 -4.53
N GLN A 183 30.29 16.38 -4.38
CA GLN A 183 29.34 16.17 -5.49
C GLN A 183 28.34 17.31 -5.57
N PRO A 184 28.38 18.13 -6.65
CA PRO A 184 27.36 19.14 -6.88
C PRO A 184 25.99 18.51 -7.25
N TYR A 185 24.94 19.27 -7.07
CA TYR A 185 23.57 18.93 -7.44
C TYR A 185 22.76 20.17 -7.86
N VAL A 186 21.67 19.95 -8.54
CA VAL A 186 20.75 21.01 -9.00
C VAL A 186 19.80 21.42 -7.88
N THR A 187 19.64 22.74 -7.67
CA THR A 187 18.69 23.27 -6.69
C THR A 187 17.44 23.79 -7.37
N ASP A 188 16.27 23.21 -7.03
CA ASP A 188 14.98 23.60 -7.57
C ASP A 188 14.36 24.75 -6.76
N ALA A 189 14.22 25.92 -7.38
CA ALA A 189 13.64 27.13 -6.77
C ALA A 189 12.15 26.96 -6.37
N THR A 190 11.39 26.03 -6.97
CA THR A 190 9.97 25.83 -6.66
C THR A 190 9.73 25.14 -5.32
N ASN A 191 10.74 24.56 -4.70
CA ASN A 191 10.64 23.99 -3.35
C ASN A 191 10.35 25.02 -2.26
N LEU A 192 10.50 26.31 -2.54
CA LEU A 192 10.29 27.41 -1.60
C LEU A 192 8.82 27.93 -1.59
N CYS A 193 7.96 27.52 -2.51
CA CYS A 193 6.56 27.95 -2.53
C CYS A 193 5.71 27.17 -1.52
N ASN A 194 4.88 27.86 -0.71
CA ASN A 194 4.02 27.24 0.31
C ASN A 194 2.57 26.98 -0.16
N ASP A 195 2.31 27.04 -1.46
CA ASP A 195 0.96 26.91 -2.03
C ASP A 195 0.34 25.51 -1.87
N TYR A 196 1.18 24.50 -1.55
CA TYR A 196 0.74 23.14 -1.32
C TYR A 196 0.86 22.75 0.15
N THR A 197 -0.10 21.98 0.66
CA THR A 197 -0.14 21.50 2.06
C THR A 197 1.18 20.85 2.49
N ARG A 198 1.84 20.11 1.60
CA ARG A 198 3.11 19.44 1.88
C ARG A 198 4.24 20.44 2.10
N ASN A 199 4.30 21.47 1.27
CA ASN A 199 5.30 22.53 1.41
C ASN A 199 5.11 23.35 2.70
N SER A 200 3.85 23.58 3.13
CA SER A 200 3.55 24.22 4.41
C SER A 200 4.04 23.38 5.60
N LEU A 201 3.89 22.05 5.54
CA LEU A 201 4.45 21.16 6.57
C LEU A 201 5.97 21.21 6.58
N ARG A 202 6.62 21.16 5.42
CA ARG A 202 8.08 21.19 5.24
C ARG A 202 8.71 22.49 5.70
N ASN A 203 8.12 23.62 5.28
CA ASN A 203 8.76 24.93 5.43
C ASN A 203 8.34 25.68 6.70
N VAL A 204 7.21 25.30 7.32
CA VAL A 204 6.65 26.02 8.48
C VAL A 204 6.46 25.09 9.68
N VAL A 205 5.67 24.03 9.55
CA VAL A 205 5.23 23.24 10.72
C VAL A 205 6.38 22.43 11.30
N ILE A 206 7.09 21.64 10.48
CA ILE A 206 8.21 20.80 10.96
C ILE A 206 9.33 21.68 11.53
N PRO A 207 9.80 22.75 10.86
CA PRO A 207 10.79 23.66 11.44
C PRO A 207 10.34 24.26 12.77
N TYR A 208 9.08 24.72 12.87
CA TYR A 208 8.54 25.23 14.13
C TYR A 208 8.56 24.18 15.25
N MET A 209 8.14 22.95 14.96
CA MET A 209 8.17 21.85 15.93
C MET A 209 9.61 21.52 16.35
N THR A 210 10.53 21.50 15.40
CA THR A 210 11.96 21.20 15.66
C THR A 210 12.58 22.28 16.54
N GLU A 211 12.29 23.55 16.28
CA GLU A 211 12.86 24.67 17.05
C GLU A 211 12.19 24.87 18.42
N LYS A 212 10.85 24.76 18.49
CA LYS A 212 10.09 25.17 19.67
C LYS A 212 9.62 24.03 20.56
N VAL A 213 9.56 22.78 20.03
CA VAL A 213 9.07 21.63 20.78
C VAL A 213 10.18 20.64 21.08
N ASN A 214 10.84 20.08 20.04
CA ASN A 214 11.91 19.11 20.21
C ASN A 214 12.84 19.11 19.00
N ALA A 215 14.14 19.28 19.22
CA ALA A 215 15.16 19.27 18.16
C ALA A 215 15.16 17.95 17.34
N HIS A 216 14.73 16.83 17.92
CA HIS A 216 14.65 15.52 17.28
C HIS A 216 13.23 15.18 16.77
N THR A 217 12.44 16.20 16.42
CA THR A 217 11.05 16.00 15.96
C THR A 217 10.95 15.07 14.74
N VAL A 218 11.83 15.21 13.77
CA VAL A 218 11.81 14.42 12.53
C VAL A 218 12.12 12.96 12.82
N GLU A 219 13.16 12.71 13.61
CA GLU A 219 13.58 11.38 14.04
C GLU A 219 12.47 10.68 14.86
N ASN A 220 11.93 11.37 15.85
CA ASN A 220 10.88 10.83 16.71
C ASN A 220 9.61 10.46 15.93
N ILE A 221 9.22 11.27 14.93
CA ILE A 221 8.08 10.96 14.06
C ILE A 221 8.38 9.75 13.18
N ALA A 222 9.60 9.65 12.65
CA ALA A 222 10.02 8.53 11.81
C ALA A 222 10.08 7.21 12.60
N ASP A 223 10.62 7.23 13.81
CA ASP A 223 10.70 6.08 14.71
C ASP A 223 9.31 5.60 15.11
N ALA A 224 8.42 6.52 15.50
CA ALA A 224 7.03 6.19 15.80
C ALA A 224 6.30 5.57 14.59
N ALA A 225 6.55 6.09 13.39
CA ALA A 225 5.97 5.54 12.17
C ALA A 225 6.47 4.12 11.88
N GLU A 226 7.76 3.85 12.09
CA GLU A 226 8.35 2.52 11.92
C GLU A 226 7.75 1.51 12.91
N GLU A 227 7.61 1.90 14.19
CA GLU A 227 6.97 1.05 15.20
C GLU A 227 5.52 0.73 14.83
N LEU A 228 4.77 1.73 14.38
CA LEU A 228 3.39 1.54 13.93
C LEU A 228 3.30 0.63 12.69
N GLN A 229 4.28 0.66 11.78
CA GLN A 229 4.36 -0.27 10.66
C GLN A 229 4.55 -1.71 11.14
N LYS A 230 5.47 -1.95 12.09
CA LYS A 230 5.73 -3.29 12.67
C LYS A 230 4.48 -3.83 13.37
N ASN A 231 3.80 -2.99 14.16
CA ASN A 231 2.55 -3.35 14.83
C ASN A 231 1.44 -3.67 13.81
N PHE A 232 1.32 -2.88 12.74
CA PHE A 232 0.36 -3.14 11.70
C PHE A 232 0.65 -4.45 10.95
N ASP A 233 1.92 -4.76 10.68
CA ASP A 233 2.33 -6.00 10.00
C ASP A 233 2.03 -7.23 10.85
N PHE A 234 2.20 -7.14 12.17
CA PHE A 234 1.78 -8.18 13.10
C PHE A 234 0.25 -8.40 13.03
N ILE A 235 -0.55 -7.32 13.09
CA ILE A 235 -2.01 -7.39 12.95
C ILE A 235 -2.41 -8.01 11.61
N GLU A 236 -1.73 -7.63 10.52
CA GLU A 236 -1.99 -8.19 9.18
C GLU A 236 -1.69 -9.69 9.10
N ALA A 237 -0.59 -10.13 9.73
CA ALA A 237 -0.20 -11.54 9.75
C ALA A 237 -1.22 -12.39 10.53
N GLU A 238 -1.63 -11.94 11.72
CA GLU A 238 -2.63 -12.62 12.53
C GLU A 238 -4.02 -12.60 11.86
N ALA A 239 -4.40 -11.45 11.28
CA ALA A 239 -5.64 -11.37 10.53
C ALA A 239 -5.64 -12.25 9.27
N LYS A 240 -4.48 -12.46 8.63
CA LYS A 240 -4.38 -13.38 7.50
C LYS A 240 -4.61 -14.83 7.93
N LYS A 241 -3.99 -15.28 9.02
CA LYS A 241 -4.22 -16.63 9.57
C LYS A 241 -5.71 -16.86 9.88
N ALA A 242 -6.35 -15.90 10.53
CA ALA A 242 -7.76 -15.98 10.84
C ALA A 242 -8.64 -15.90 9.57
N TYR A 243 -8.25 -15.08 8.59
CA TYR A 243 -8.95 -14.99 7.30
C TYR A 243 -8.92 -16.33 6.55
N ASP A 244 -7.74 -16.92 6.42
CA ASP A 244 -7.56 -18.21 5.71
C ASP A 244 -8.37 -19.34 6.37
N LYS A 245 -8.62 -19.27 7.69
CA LYS A 245 -9.43 -20.23 8.44
C LYS A 245 -10.95 -19.99 8.32
N HIS A 246 -11.38 -18.74 8.33
CA HIS A 246 -12.80 -18.40 8.54
C HIS A 246 -13.50 -17.81 7.32
N VAL A 247 -12.77 -17.39 6.27
CA VAL A 247 -13.36 -16.70 5.11
C VAL A 247 -13.29 -17.56 3.86
N TYR A 248 -14.44 -17.71 3.21
CA TYR A 248 -14.58 -18.40 1.94
C TYR A 248 -15.07 -17.42 0.87
N VAL A 249 -14.38 -17.36 -0.24
CA VAL A 249 -14.67 -16.45 -1.36
C VAL A 249 -15.15 -17.27 -2.56
N GLY A 250 -16.34 -16.98 -3.05
CA GLY A 250 -16.95 -17.52 -4.24
C GLY A 250 -17.85 -16.44 -4.86
N ASP A 251 -19.04 -16.81 -5.33
CA ASP A 251 -20.07 -15.86 -5.79
C ASP A 251 -20.53 -14.94 -4.65
N THR A 252 -20.36 -15.39 -3.42
CA THR A 252 -20.53 -14.63 -2.18
C THR A 252 -19.31 -14.77 -1.30
N VAL A 253 -19.12 -13.87 -0.33
CA VAL A 253 -18.10 -14.03 0.70
C VAL A 253 -18.79 -14.51 1.98
N VAL A 254 -18.34 -15.65 2.48
CA VAL A 254 -18.88 -16.28 3.69
C VAL A 254 -17.85 -16.23 4.80
N LEU A 255 -18.21 -15.58 5.92
CA LEU A 255 -17.47 -15.58 7.18
C LEU A 255 -18.03 -16.68 8.07
N ARG A 256 -17.31 -17.77 8.25
CA ARG A 256 -17.73 -18.85 9.15
C ARG A 256 -17.41 -18.50 10.60
N LEU A 257 -18.39 -18.63 11.46
CA LEU A 257 -18.28 -18.27 12.86
C LEU A 257 -17.97 -19.49 13.77
N TYR A 258 -17.55 -20.61 13.24
CA TYR A 258 -17.24 -21.88 13.96
C TYR A 258 -17.33 -21.77 15.48
N GLY A 259 -18.53 -21.98 16.07
CA GLY A 259 -18.78 -21.78 17.48
C GLY A 259 -18.38 -20.37 17.95
N GLU A 260 -17.62 -20.30 19.04
CA GLU A 260 -17.12 -19.03 19.59
C GLU A 260 -15.74 -18.61 19.01
N GLU A 261 -15.10 -19.41 18.14
CA GLU A 261 -13.73 -19.15 17.72
C GLU A 261 -13.56 -17.80 17.01
N PHE A 262 -14.40 -17.49 16.02
CA PHE A 262 -14.32 -16.19 15.32
C PHE A 262 -14.78 -15.04 16.23
N ALA A 263 -15.84 -15.23 17.00
CA ALA A 263 -16.34 -14.25 17.97
C ALA A 263 -15.35 -13.99 19.10
N GLY A 264 -14.58 -15.01 19.50
CA GLY A 264 -13.54 -14.93 20.53
C GLY A 264 -12.23 -14.27 20.08
N LEU A 265 -12.05 -14.04 18.78
CA LEU A 265 -10.88 -13.29 18.29
C LEU A 265 -10.83 -11.89 18.91
N HIS A 266 -9.61 -11.41 19.18
CA HIS A 266 -9.42 -10.03 19.61
C HIS A 266 -10.07 -9.07 18.59
N GLU A 267 -10.76 -8.05 19.07
CA GLU A 267 -11.57 -7.12 18.25
C GLU A 267 -10.79 -6.55 17.05
N VAL A 268 -9.53 -6.18 17.24
CA VAL A 268 -8.66 -5.62 16.19
C VAL A 268 -8.47 -6.64 15.05
N ILE A 269 -8.20 -7.90 15.38
CA ILE A 269 -7.99 -8.97 14.39
C ILE A 269 -9.32 -9.29 13.70
N ARG A 270 -10.40 -9.48 14.44
CA ARG A 270 -11.72 -9.77 13.92
C ARG A 270 -12.21 -8.70 12.93
N LYS A 271 -12.10 -7.42 13.30
CA LYS A 271 -12.44 -6.31 12.41
C LYS A 271 -11.55 -6.24 11.18
N ARG A 272 -10.27 -6.61 11.31
CA ARG A 272 -9.36 -6.66 10.16
C ARG A 272 -9.71 -7.80 9.20
N VAL A 273 -10.14 -8.95 9.69
CA VAL A 273 -10.67 -10.06 8.87
C VAL A 273 -11.93 -9.62 8.13
N ILE A 274 -12.87 -8.97 8.81
CA ILE A 274 -14.09 -8.44 8.19
C ILE A 274 -13.76 -7.43 7.08
N TYR A 275 -12.83 -6.50 7.33
CA TYR A 275 -12.35 -5.57 6.29
C TYR A 275 -11.82 -6.31 5.06
N LYS A 276 -10.97 -7.34 5.27
CA LYS A 276 -10.41 -8.16 4.18
C LYS A 276 -11.51 -8.91 3.41
N ALA A 277 -12.52 -9.41 4.11
CA ALA A 277 -13.65 -10.10 3.50
C ALA A 277 -14.49 -9.18 2.60
N ILE A 278 -14.78 -7.95 3.06
CA ILE A 278 -15.45 -6.93 2.23
C ILE A 278 -14.56 -6.56 1.03
N HIS A 279 -13.27 -6.34 1.25
CA HIS A 279 -12.31 -5.99 0.20
C HIS A 279 -12.20 -7.08 -0.88
N ALA A 280 -12.18 -8.35 -0.50
CA ALA A 280 -12.11 -9.47 -1.43
C ALA A 280 -13.28 -9.49 -2.43
N PHE A 281 -14.46 -9.04 -1.98
CA PHE A 281 -15.66 -8.93 -2.83
C PHE A 281 -15.63 -7.69 -3.73
N THR A 282 -15.16 -6.53 -3.21
CA THR A 282 -15.16 -5.26 -3.92
C THR A 282 -13.97 -5.08 -4.85
N GLN A 283 -12.87 -5.84 -4.62
CA GLN A 283 -11.57 -5.71 -5.29
C GLN A 283 -10.97 -4.29 -5.20
N THR A 284 -11.53 -3.43 -4.34
CA THR A 284 -11.06 -2.07 -4.07
C THR A 284 -11.16 -1.76 -2.58
N ALA A 285 -10.16 -1.03 -2.07
CA ALA A 285 -10.17 -0.53 -0.69
C ALA A 285 -10.87 0.84 -0.57
N LYS A 286 -11.23 1.46 -1.70
CA LYS A 286 -11.88 2.76 -1.72
C LYS A 286 -13.27 2.60 -1.09
N ASP A 287 -13.68 3.57 -0.27
CA ASP A 287 -15.00 3.65 0.36
C ASP A 287 -15.37 2.53 1.36
N ILE A 288 -14.43 1.67 1.78
CA ILE A 288 -14.64 0.76 2.91
C ILE A 288 -14.29 1.50 4.21
N TYR A 289 -15.30 2.06 4.86
CA TYR A 289 -15.15 2.83 6.10
C TYR A 289 -15.33 1.97 7.35
N LYS A 290 -14.87 2.49 8.50
CA LYS A 290 -15.01 1.85 9.82
C LYS A 290 -16.47 1.50 10.15
N VAL A 291 -17.44 2.31 9.71
CA VAL A 291 -18.86 2.07 9.91
C VAL A 291 -19.33 0.75 9.28
N HIS A 292 -18.85 0.42 8.08
CA HIS A 292 -19.22 -0.83 7.40
C HIS A 292 -18.65 -2.05 8.12
N VAL A 293 -17.40 -1.97 8.57
CA VAL A 293 -16.75 -3.05 9.33
C VAL A 293 -17.45 -3.27 10.68
N ASN A 294 -17.77 -2.19 11.40
CA ASN A 294 -18.48 -2.27 12.66
C ASN A 294 -19.90 -2.86 12.49
N ALA A 295 -20.62 -2.46 11.45
CA ALA A 295 -21.96 -2.99 11.18
C ALA A 295 -21.95 -4.52 10.97
N VAL A 296 -20.93 -5.05 10.27
CA VAL A 296 -20.77 -6.50 10.09
C VAL A 296 -20.33 -7.17 11.40
N ASP A 297 -19.42 -6.56 12.18
CA ASP A 297 -18.96 -7.07 13.47
C ASP A 297 -20.11 -7.20 14.47
N GLU A 298 -21.03 -6.24 14.50
CA GLU A 298 -22.21 -6.27 15.35
C GLU A 298 -23.18 -7.42 15.01
N LEU A 299 -23.24 -7.88 13.75
CA LEU A 299 -24.09 -9.00 13.35
C LEU A 299 -23.74 -10.29 14.09
N ILE A 300 -22.49 -10.46 14.54
CA ILE A 300 -22.05 -11.65 15.29
C ILE A 300 -22.95 -11.91 16.51
N ARG A 301 -23.40 -10.81 17.16
CA ARG A 301 -24.22 -10.85 18.38
C ARG A 301 -25.72 -10.73 18.13
N LYS A 302 -26.14 -10.51 16.86
CA LYS A 302 -27.56 -10.36 16.50
C LYS A 302 -28.20 -11.71 16.20
N GLN A 303 -29.51 -11.72 16.13
CA GLN A 303 -30.30 -12.90 15.77
C GLN A 303 -30.06 -13.30 14.30
N VAL A 304 -30.24 -14.58 14.01
CA VAL A 304 -30.23 -15.13 12.65
C VAL A 304 -31.23 -14.37 11.76
N GLY A 305 -30.85 -14.07 10.53
CA GLY A 305 -31.64 -13.27 9.59
C GLY A 305 -31.40 -11.76 9.70
N SER A 306 -30.71 -11.27 10.76
CA SER A 306 -30.29 -9.85 10.83
C SER A 306 -29.37 -9.49 9.68
N SER A 307 -29.51 -8.28 9.16
CA SER A 307 -28.70 -7.81 8.06
C SER A 307 -28.09 -6.43 8.34
N ALA A 308 -26.98 -6.12 7.67
CA ALA A 308 -26.32 -4.82 7.67
C ALA A 308 -25.99 -4.42 6.25
N ASP A 309 -26.27 -3.16 5.93
CA ASP A 309 -25.90 -2.56 4.67
C ASP A 309 -24.43 -2.13 4.70
N ILE A 310 -23.71 -2.40 3.62
CA ILE A 310 -22.31 -2.01 3.45
C ILE A 310 -22.11 -1.29 2.11
N CYS A 311 -20.89 -0.86 1.81
CA CYS A 311 -20.60 -0.12 0.58
C CYS A 311 -20.91 -0.91 -0.70
N TYR A 312 -20.96 -0.23 -1.83
CA TYR A 312 -21.12 -0.80 -3.20
C TYR A 312 -22.39 -1.64 -3.42
N GLY A 313 -23.47 -1.32 -2.71
CA GLY A 313 -24.71 -2.08 -2.83
C GLY A 313 -24.62 -3.51 -2.29
N LEU A 314 -23.67 -3.74 -1.39
CA LEU A 314 -23.51 -5.00 -0.69
C LEU A 314 -24.35 -5.03 0.59
N CYS A 315 -24.71 -6.22 1.04
CA CYS A 315 -25.26 -6.46 2.37
C CYS A 315 -24.59 -7.67 3.00
N ALA A 316 -24.45 -7.62 4.33
CA ALA A 316 -24.07 -8.76 5.14
C ALA A 316 -25.33 -9.31 5.84
N VAL A 317 -25.50 -10.63 5.86
CA VAL A 317 -26.65 -11.30 6.47
C VAL A 317 -26.16 -12.36 7.44
N LYS A 318 -26.67 -12.35 8.66
CA LYS A 318 -26.37 -13.33 9.71
C LYS A 318 -27.11 -14.63 9.43
N GLY A 319 -26.37 -15.73 9.22
CA GLY A 319 -26.85 -17.10 9.23
C GLY A 319 -26.78 -17.72 10.63
N TYR A 320 -26.91 -19.03 10.73
CA TYR A 320 -26.78 -19.76 12.00
C TYR A 320 -25.33 -19.79 12.49
N GLU A 321 -24.40 -20.17 11.60
CA GLU A 321 -22.97 -20.32 11.89
C GLU A 321 -22.08 -19.45 11.00
N ASP A 322 -22.65 -18.47 10.29
CA ASP A 322 -21.94 -17.64 9.36
C ASP A 322 -22.50 -16.22 9.26
N ILE A 323 -21.75 -15.38 8.57
CA ILE A 323 -22.22 -14.10 8.01
C ILE A 323 -21.89 -14.13 6.53
N THR A 324 -22.91 -14.03 5.68
CA THR A 324 -22.74 -14.00 4.23
C THR A 324 -22.76 -12.57 3.71
N ILE A 325 -21.70 -12.15 3.00
CA ILE A 325 -21.64 -10.87 2.28
C ILE A 325 -21.99 -11.12 0.82
N ARG A 326 -23.02 -10.41 0.32
CA ARG A 326 -23.53 -10.55 -1.05
C ARG A 326 -24.02 -9.22 -1.62
N ARG A 327 -24.20 -9.16 -2.92
CA ARG A 327 -24.88 -8.00 -3.54
C ARG A 327 -26.34 -7.95 -3.10
N LYS A 328 -26.84 -6.75 -2.85
CA LYS A 328 -28.28 -6.55 -2.70
C LYS A 328 -28.92 -6.86 -4.05
N ASN A 329 -29.89 -7.79 -4.06
CA ASN A 329 -30.74 -7.95 -5.23
C ASN A 329 -31.58 -6.67 -5.37
N VAL A 330 -31.26 -5.87 -6.37
CA VAL A 330 -32.14 -4.81 -6.83
C VAL A 330 -33.30 -5.51 -7.56
N ALA A 331 -34.46 -5.53 -6.94
CA ALA A 331 -35.71 -6.14 -7.37
C ALA A 331 -35.75 -7.69 -7.36
N SER A 332 -36.36 -8.22 -6.38
CA SER A 332 -37.74 -8.70 -6.54
C SER A 332 -38.36 -8.80 -5.15
N ARG A 333 -39.31 -7.91 -4.86
CA ARG A 333 -40.50 -8.28 -4.13
C ARG A 333 -41.27 -9.29 -5.02
N THR A 334 -40.66 -10.39 -5.31
CA THR A 334 -41.37 -11.56 -5.78
C THR A 334 -41.69 -12.34 -4.52
N GLN A 335 -42.96 -12.32 -4.16
CA GLN A 335 -43.51 -13.33 -3.28
C GLN A 335 -42.84 -14.67 -3.63
N VAL A 336 -42.17 -15.26 -2.64
CA VAL A 336 -41.85 -16.68 -2.73
C VAL A 336 -43.20 -17.35 -2.89
N SER A 337 -43.50 -17.77 -4.12
CA SER A 337 -44.70 -18.55 -4.37
C SER A 337 -44.58 -19.79 -3.48
N SER A 338 -45.69 -20.10 -2.80
CA SER A 338 -45.85 -21.28 -1.94
C SER A 338 -45.57 -22.62 -2.66
N ASP A 339 -45.26 -22.56 -3.93
CA ASP A 339 -45.11 -23.73 -4.83
C ASP A 339 -43.71 -24.39 -4.80
N LEU A 340 -42.78 -23.89 -3.99
CA LEU A 340 -41.42 -24.45 -3.87
C LEU A 340 -41.13 -25.15 -2.53
N MET A 341 -42.15 -25.30 -1.66
CA MET A 341 -42.04 -26.15 -0.48
C MET A 341 -42.52 -27.55 -0.80
N HIS A 342 -41.61 -28.42 -1.20
CA HIS A 342 -41.90 -29.85 -1.27
C HIS A 342 -41.80 -30.39 0.18
N VAL A 343 -42.98 -30.60 0.80
CA VAL A 343 -43.07 -31.28 2.10
C VAL A 343 -42.83 -32.77 1.83
N LEU A 344 -41.69 -33.28 2.29
CA LEU A 344 -41.39 -34.71 2.17
C LEU A 344 -42.46 -35.55 2.85
N THR A 345 -43.00 -36.51 2.12
CA THR A 345 -43.96 -37.50 2.67
C THR A 345 -43.25 -38.44 3.67
N PRO A 346 -43.97 -39.05 4.60
CA PRO A 346 -43.40 -40.02 5.54
C PRO A 346 -42.67 -41.20 4.85
N GLN A 347 -43.00 -41.52 3.61
CA GLN A 347 -42.33 -42.56 2.82
C GLN A 347 -40.99 -42.08 2.27
N GLU A 348 -40.89 -40.85 1.85
CA GLU A 348 -39.60 -40.24 1.39
C GLU A 348 -38.63 -40.04 2.55
N LEU A 349 -39.09 -39.66 3.75
CA LEU A 349 -38.30 -39.63 4.98
C LEU A 349 -37.74 -41.01 5.37
N LYS A 350 -38.54 -42.08 5.23
CA LYS A 350 -38.06 -43.44 5.49
C LYS A 350 -36.98 -43.89 4.48
N ARG A 351 -37.05 -43.47 3.22
CA ARG A 351 -36.04 -43.76 2.20
C ARG A 351 -34.71 -43.02 2.46
N LEU A 352 -34.77 -41.77 2.93
CA LEU A 352 -33.59 -41.00 3.35
C LEU A 352 -32.86 -41.65 4.52
N ASN A 353 -33.60 -42.13 5.52
CA ASN A 353 -33.02 -42.78 6.70
C ASN A 353 -32.49 -44.21 6.41
N SER A 354 -32.88 -44.84 5.30
CA SER A 354 -32.39 -46.17 4.90
C SER A 354 -31.12 -46.12 4.03
N GLY A 355 -30.54 -44.96 3.76
CA GLY A 355 -29.30 -44.82 2.96
C GLY A 355 -29.42 -45.16 1.47
N ALA A 356 -30.66 -45.36 0.94
CA ALA A 356 -30.91 -45.80 -0.43
C ALA A 356 -31.26 -44.67 -1.41
N VAL A 357 -30.78 -43.44 -1.20
CA VAL A 357 -31.04 -42.30 -2.11
C VAL A 357 -29.76 -41.83 -2.74
N SER A 358 -29.70 -41.98 -4.06
CA SER A 358 -28.64 -41.37 -4.88
C SER A 358 -28.81 -39.85 -4.90
N TYR A 359 -27.76 -39.13 -4.54
CA TYR A 359 -27.75 -37.67 -4.43
C TYR A 359 -27.78 -36.88 -5.76
N THR A 360 -28.16 -37.51 -6.86
CA THR A 360 -28.10 -36.90 -8.20
C THR A 360 -29.20 -35.91 -8.54
N HIS A 361 -30.20 -35.71 -7.63
CA HIS A 361 -31.36 -34.83 -7.89
C HIS A 361 -31.72 -33.87 -6.77
N LEU A 362 -30.89 -33.69 -5.74
CA LEU A 362 -31.09 -32.66 -4.73
C LEU A 362 -30.20 -31.47 -5.02
N THR A 363 -30.69 -30.52 -5.82
CA THR A 363 -30.10 -29.20 -5.87
C THR A 363 -30.36 -28.51 -4.52
N LEU A 364 -29.28 -28.08 -3.85
CA LEU A 364 -29.40 -27.16 -2.71
C LEU A 364 -30.30 -25.99 -3.09
N PRO A 365 -31.51 -25.90 -2.62
CA PRO A 365 -31.85 -25.34 -1.34
C PRO A 365 -33.02 -26.06 -0.64
N THR A 366 -32.96 -27.36 -0.46
CA THR A 366 -33.97 -28.03 0.33
C THR A 366 -33.54 -28.02 1.79
N ILE A 367 -33.92 -27.00 2.52
CA ILE A 367 -33.76 -26.95 3.97
C ILE A 367 -34.75 -27.87 4.61
N LEU A 368 -34.28 -28.99 5.14
CA LEU A 368 -35.04 -29.82 6.06
C LEU A 368 -35.38 -29.02 7.32
N ARG A 369 -36.67 -28.65 7.49
CA ARG A 369 -37.23 -28.34 8.80
C ARG A 369 -37.81 -29.64 9.37
N VAL A 370 -37.18 -30.13 10.41
CA VAL A 370 -37.82 -31.06 11.37
C VAL A 370 -38.42 -30.22 12.47
#